data_0e19d7ac5176f235030c9acaecd02de1
#
_entry.id   0e19d7ac5176f235030c9acaecd02de1
#
_cell.length_a   1.000
_cell.length_b   1.000
_cell.length_c   1.000
_cell.angle_alpha   90.00
_cell.angle_beta   90.00
_cell.angle_gamma   90.00
#
_symmetry.space_group_name_H-M   'P 1'
#
loop_
_entity.id
_entity.type
_entity.pdbx_description
1 polymer ?
#
loop_
_entity_poly.entity_id
_entity_poly.type
_entity_poly.pdbx_seq_one_letter_code
_entity_poly.pdbx_strand_id
1 'polypeptide(L)'
;MSGRAWMIALAALAALTAPGAALAQVPGESPEPIPQGPLTNVPTFIGSAATLDPTSGQDVPRHPFMAPNGRSNIHDDAYQTDTYRWAGPLGDHLAMSSALFLRECASITFDSRGRLVTICVGLDKPVLALLDPDSLEVLAARDLPPRSASTNPFQDFSGGGYFYLDNHDRAVISAGNRHVLVIGETGGAANPGFALVRNYDVTSAVPSGDALISALPDWHGRIWFASKKGVVGTIEPASGAVRSIDTREPMGNSFAVDETGGVYIVTDKAMFRFDARDGRPAVTWRRTYPNIGVAKPGQTEAGSGTTPTLIGRRYVTITDNADPMHVIVYKRQARVEGPRVVCSYPVFKKGASATDQSLVATEHSIIAENNYGYTGPASTMNGAVTGRGIERVDINGDGHGCHAVWTSDARAPSVVPKLSLRAGLLYTYTKPKRNDMTDAWYLTTLDFDTGKTVYRRLAGSGFGFNNNYAPVTLAADGTAYVGVLGGVTMFRDAPSG
;
A
#
# COMPACT_ATOMS: atom_id res chain seq x y z
N MET A 1 -1.79 29.46 19.74
CA MET A 1 -3.02 28.91 19.11
C MET A 1 -2.93 27.40 18.86
N SER A 2 -1.99 26.67 19.49
CA SER A 2 -1.71 25.25 19.24
C SER A 2 -2.39 24.25 20.20
N GLY A 3 -2.95 24.71 21.30
CA GLY A 3 -3.50 23.79 22.33
C GLY A 3 -4.92 23.25 22.09
N ARG A 4 -5.73 23.94 21.29
CA ARG A 4 -7.13 23.51 21.05
C ARG A 4 -7.28 22.43 19.97
N ALA A 5 -6.39 22.40 19.00
CA ALA A 5 -6.41 21.37 17.94
C ALA A 5 -6.05 19.98 18.49
N TRP A 6 -5.18 19.91 19.50
CA TRP A 6 -4.81 18.67 20.16
C TRP A 6 -5.93 18.08 21.03
N MET A 7 -6.74 18.92 21.66
CA MET A 7 -7.86 18.45 22.48
C MET A 7 -9.03 17.90 21.65
N ILE A 8 -9.25 18.39 20.44
CA ILE A 8 -10.31 17.87 19.56
C ILE A 8 -9.86 16.54 18.91
N ALA A 9 -8.59 16.40 18.57
CA ALA A 9 -8.03 15.12 18.12
C ALA A 9 -8.05 14.06 19.24
N LEU A 10 -7.78 14.45 20.49
CA LEU A 10 -7.90 13.58 21.66
C LEU A 10 -9.36 13.22 21.99
N ALA A 11 -10.33 14.11 21.76
CA ALA A 11 -11.75 13.80 22.00
C ALA A 11 -12.32 12.87 20.92
N ALA A 12 -11.88 12.97 19.66
CA ALA A 12 -12.20 11.97 18.62
C ALA A 12 -11.49 10.63 18.89
N LEU A 13 -10.28 10.66 19.46
CA LEU A 13 -9.55 9.45 19.90
C LEU A 13 -10.16 8.82 21.18
N ALA A 14 -10.73 9.61 22.07
CA ALA A 14 -11.35 9.08 23.31
C ALA A 14 -12.61 8.24 23.06
N ALA A 15 -13.26 8.41 21.91
CA ALA A 15 -14.34 7.51 21.47
C ALA A 15 -13.81 6.13 20.99
N LEU A 16 -12.49 6.00 20.76
CA LEU A 16 -11.82 4.77 20.33
C LEU A 16 -11.23 3.94 21.49
N THR A 17 -11.39 4.38 22.75
CA THR A 17 -10.78 3.73 23.92
C THR A 17 -11.75 2.89 24.75
N ALA A 18 -12.63 2.10 24.13
CA ALA A 18 -13.28 1.01 24.87
C ALA A 18 -12.28 -0.14 25.04
N PRO A 19 -11.95 -0.56 26.27
CA PRO A 19 -11.03 -1.67 26.47
C PRO A 19 -11.71 -2.98 26.09
N GLY A 20 -11.12 -3.71 25.15
CA GLY A 20 -11.30 -5.14 25.04
C GLY A 20 -12.10 -5.71 23.87
N ALA A 21 -12.35 -4.97 22.80
CA ALA A 21 -12.97 -5.56 21.60
C ALA A 21 -11.93 -5.77 20.49
N ALA A 22 -11.60 -7.02 20.19
CA ALA A 22 -11.20 -7.42 18.84
C ALA A 22 -12.26 -6.89 17.90
N LEU A 23 -11.97 -6.13 16.85
CA LEU A 23 -12.90 -5.41 16.00
C LEU A 23 -14.25 -5.09 16.68
N ALA A 24 -14.75 -3.89 16.66
CA ALA A 24 -16.00 -3.51 17.35
C ALA A 24 -17.24 -4.29 16.88
N GLN A 25 -17.06 -5.41 16.17
CA GLN A 25 -18.12 -6.27 15.63
C GLN A 25 -17.98 -7.72 16.08
N VAL A 26 -19.12 -8.30 16.40
CA VAL A 26 -19.27 -9.73 16.61
C VAL A 26 -19.39 -10.40 15.22
N PRO A 27 -18.67 -11.51 14.95
CA PRO A 27 -18.86 -12.28 13.72
C PRO A 27 -20.36 -12.61 13.50
N GLY A 28 -20.86 -12.32 12.26
CA GLY A 28 -22.25 -12.55 11.89
C GLY A 28 -23.21 -11.38 12.14
N GLU A 29 -22.72 -10.23 12.63
CA GLU A 29 -23.51 -9.01 12.74
C GLU A 29 -23.19 -8.07 11.56
N SER A 30 -24.25 -7.47 10.96
CA SER A 30 -24.08 -6.47 9.91
C SER A 30 -23.32 -5.25 10.44
N PRO A 31 -22.28 -4.77 9.73
CA PRO A 31 -21.49 -3.67 10.21
C PRO A 31 -22.27 -2.36 10.25
N GLU A 32 -22.07 -1.58 11.31
CA GLU A 32 -22.53 -0.21 11.35
C GLU A 32 -21.75 0.63 10.31
N PRO A 33 -22.41 1.58 9.63
CA PRO A 33 -21.72 2.46 8.72
C PRO A 33 -20.82 3.45 9.48
N ILE A 34 -19.75 3.90 8.83
CA ILE A 34 -18.88 4.94 9.39
C ILE A 34 -19.68 6.23 9.56
N PRO A 35 -19.67 6.85 10.75
CA PRO A 35 -20.38 8.09 11.01
C PRO A 35 -19.94 9.23 10.08
N GLN A 36 -20.92 9.89 9.45
CA GLN A 36 -20.69 11.00 8.54
C GLN A 36 -20.50 12.32 9.29
N GLY A 37 -19.50 13.09 8.89
CA GLY A 37 -19.42 14.51 9.21
C GLY A 37 -20.40 15.36 8.37
N PRO A 38 -20.30 16.71 8.45
CA PRO A 38 -21.15 17.60 7.65
C PRO A 38 -21.05 17.32 6.14
N LEU A 39 -22.19 17.26 5.45
CA LEU A 39 -22.31 17.01 4.00
C LEU A 39 -23.12 18.07 3.26
N THR A 40 -23.38 19.22 3.86
CA THR A 40 -24.13 20.30 3.22
C THR A 40 -23.43 20.75 1.94
N ASN A 41 -24.16 20.72 0.82
CA ASN A 41 -23.64 21.09 -0.52
C ASN A 41 -22.42 20.26 -0.99
N VAL A 42 -22.23 19.03 -0.50
CA VAL A 42 -21.20 18.11 -0.96
C VAL A 42 -21.81 17.23 -2.06
N PRO A 43 -21.35 17.32 -3.32
CA PRO A 43 -21.86 16.49 -4.37
C PRO A 43 -21.47 15.02 -4.14
N THR A 44 -22.43 14.11 -4.31
CA THR A 44 -22.21 12.66 -4.14
C THR A 44 -21.48 12.04 -5.32
N PHE A 45 -21.65 12.61 -6.51
CA PHE A 45 -20.97 12.19 -7.75
C PHE A 45 -20.62 13.42 -8.60
N ILE A 46 -19.42 13.40 -9.19
CA ILE A 46 -18.90 14.46 -10.06
C ILE A 46 -18.27 13.79 -11.27
N GLY A 47 -18.61 14.23 -12.47
CA GLY A 47 -18.10 13.66 -13.72
C GLY A 47 -19.12 12.75 -14.40
N SER A 48 -18.67 11.78 -15.15
CA SER A 48 -19.53 10.84 -15.88
C SER A 48 -19.01 9.42 -15.74
N ALA A 49 -19.86 8.43 -15.90
CA ALA A 49 -19.45 7.04 -15.98
C ALA A 49 -18.44 6.84 -17.12
N ALA A 50 -17.46 6.00 -16.87
CA ALA A 50 -16.46 5.61 -17.85
C ALA A 50 -16.97 4.48 -18.76
N THR A 51 -16.35 4.33 -19.90
CA THR A 51 -16.39 3.12 -20.71
C THR A 51 -15.08 2.37 -20.60
N LEU A 52 -15.09 1.07 -20.90
CA LEU A 52 -13.86 0.30 -20.94
C LEU A 52 -12.96 0.80 -22.07
N ASP A 53 -11.75 1.21 -21.71
CA ASP A 53 -10.68 1.60 -22.65
C ASP A 53 -9.36 0.93 -22.24
N PRO A 54 -9.16 -0.35 -22.65
CA PRO A 54 -8.05 -1.14 -22.14
C PRO A 54 -6.68 -0.56 -22.51
N THR A 55 -5.78 -0.55 -21.52
CA THR A 55 -4.38 -0.19 -21.73
C THR A 55 -3.45 -1.39 -21.55
N SER A 56 -2.24 -1.30 -22.12
CA SER A 56 -1.24 -2.35 -22.03
C SER A 56 -0.58 -2.37 -20.65
N GLY A 57 -0.55 -3.56 -20.05
CA GLY A 57 0.22 -3.84 -18.84
C GLY A 57 1.49 -4.60 -19.15
N GLN A 58 2.24 -4.91 -18.10
CA GLN A 58 3.39 -5.80 -18.20
C GLN A 58 3.00 -7.27 -17.93
N ASP A 59 3.76 -8.21 -18.50
CA ASP A 59 3.60 -9.63 -18.21
C ASP A 59 4.38 -10.00 -16.94
N VAL A 60 3.71 -9.91 -15.78
CA VAL A 60 4.28 -10.30 -14.49
C VAL A 60 4.22 -11.81 -14.35
N PRO A 61 5.36 -12.53 -14.20
CA PRO A 61 5.35 -13.97 -13.99
C PRO A 61 4.57 -14.33 -12.71
N ARG A 62 3.75 -15.38 -12.79
CA ARG A 62 3.07 -15.91 -11.61
C ARG A 62 4.11 -16.47 -10.63
N HIS A 63 4.08 -15.96 -9.40
CA HIS A 63 4.98 -16.42 -8.35
C HIS A 63 4.55 -17.80 -7.82
N PRO A 64 5.46 -18.81 -7.74
CA PRO A 64 5.06 -20.18 -7.37
C PRO A 64 4.65 -20.34 -5.90
N PHE A 65 5.06 -19.41 -5.03
CA PHE A 65 4.82 -19.45 -3.57
C PHE A 65 3.91 -18.34 -3.06
N MET A 66 3.33 -17.54 -3.93
CA MET A 66 2.33 -16.52 -3.56
C MET A 66 0.98 -16.85 -4.19
N ALA A 67 -0.09 -16.28 -3.65
CA ALA A 67 -1.39 -16.26 -4.30
C ALA A 67 -1.27 -15.65 -5.70
N PRO A 68 -2.20 -15.91 -6.63
CA PRO A 68 -2.15 -15.34 -7.98
C PRO A 68 -2.02 -13.82 -7.98
N ASN A 69 -1.36 -13.27 -9.02
CA ASN A 69 -1.26 -11.83 -9.25
C ASN A 69 -2.63 -11.16 -9.16
N GLY A 70 -2.69 -10.01 -8.50
CA GLY A 70 -3.92 -9.30 -8.15
C GLY A 70 -4.54 -9.73 -6.81
N ARG A 71 -4.01 -10.80 -6.17
CA ARG A 71 -4.50 -11.29 -4.88
C ARG A 71 -3.38 -11.64 -3.90
N SER A 72 -2.14 -11.27 -4.19
CA SER A 72 -1.02 -11.78 -3.41
C SER A 72 -0.61 -10.88 -2.25
N ASN A 73 -0.63 -9.59 -2.41
CA ASN A 73 -0.22 -8.61 -1.41
C ASN A 73 -0.82 -7.22 -1.67
N ILE A 74 -0.44 -6.23 -0.87
CA ILE A 74 -0.88 -4.82 -0.99
C ILE A 74 -0.56 -4.19 -2.36
N HIS A 75 0.44 -4.68 -3.08
CA HIS A 75 0.87 -4.20 -4.40
C HIS A 75 0.55 -5.16 -5.54
N ASP A 76 -0.36 -6.11 -5.29
CA ASP A 76 -1.01 -7.01 -6.23
C ASP A 76 -0.17 -8.19 -6.73
N ASP A 77 1.15 -8.07 -6.81
CA ASP A 77 2.04 -9.09 -7.34
C ASP A 77 3.47 -9.01 -6.78
N ALA A 78 4.33 -9.93 -7.18
CA ALA A 78 5.73 -9.98 -6.72
C ALA A 78 6.60 -8.85 -7.27
N TYR A 79 6.20 -8.22 -8.39
CA TYR A 79 6.88 -7.07 -8.99
C TYR A 79 6.45 -5.74 -8.36
N GLN A 80 5.40 -5.76 -7.52
CA GLN A 80 4.82 -4.59 -6.84
C GLN A 80 4.31 -3.56 -7.85
N THR A 81 3.51 -4.02 -8.83
CA THR A 81 3.12 -3.19 -9.98
C THR A 81 1.98 -2.24 -9.71
N ASP A 82 1.16 -2.51 -8.69
CA ASP A 82 -0.06 -1.76 -8.38
C ASP A 82 -1.05 -1.74 -9.57
N THR A 83 -1.12 -2.85 -10.34
CA THR A 83 -1.97 -2.99 -11.52
C THR A 83 -2.88 -4.21 -11.45
N TYR A 84 -4.12 -4.05 -11.91
CA TYR A 84 -5.10 -5.13 -12.03
C TYR A 84 -5.46 -5.41 -13.49
N ARG A 85 -5.62 -6.68 -13.84
CA ARG A 85 -6.05 -7.11 -15.18
C ARG A 85 -7.56 -6.99 -15.42
N TRP A 86 -8.35 -6.77 -14.37
CA TRP A 86 -9.79 -6.59 -14.43
C TRP A 86 -10.19 -5.12 -14.24
N ALA A 87 -11.45 -4.80 -14.52
CA ALA A 87 -11.97 -3.46 -14.29
C ALA A 87 -12.25 -3.25 -12.80
N GLY A 88 -12.05 -2.03 -12.31
CA GLY A 88 -12.74 -1.52 -11.14
C GLY A 88 -14.10 -0.91 -11.54
N PRO A 89 -14.80 -0.23 -10.60
CA PRO A 89 -16.08 0.37 -10.90
C PRO A 89 -15.96 1.46 -11.98
N LEU A 90 -16.90 1.49 -12.93
CA LEU A 90 -16.90 2.45 -14.04
C LEU A 90 -17.68 3.73 -13.72
N GLY A 91 -18.39 3.78 -12.59
CA GLY A 91 -19.15 4.95 -12.17
C GLY A 91 -20.61 4.92 -12.66
N ASP A 92 -21.09 3.80 -13.18
CA ASP A 92 -22.49 3.64 -13.60
C ASP A 92 -23.36 3.31 -12.39
N HIS A 93 -24.20 4.27 -11.98
CA HIS A 93 -25.00 4.16 -10.75
C HIS A 93 -24.19 3.70 -9.53
N LEU A 94 -22.97 4.25 -9.38
CA LEU A 94 -21.99 3.81 -8.40
C LEU A 94 -22.47 3.98 -6.95
N ALA A 95 -22.80 2.85 -6.33
CA ALA A 95 -23.13 2.77 -4.90
C ALA A 95 -21.88 2.87 -4.04
N MET A 96 -22.05 3.33 -2.80
CA MET A 96 -21.02 3.35 -1.77
C MET A 96 -21.60 2.84 -0.46
N SER A 97 -20.90 1.95 0.21
CA SER A 97 -21.15 1.51 1.58
C SER A 97 -19.88 1.55 2.41
N SER A 98 -20.01 1.48 3.73
CA SER A 98 -18.88 1.48 4.63
C SER A 98 -19.13 0.64 5.86
N ALA A 99 -18.09 0.11 6.48
CA ALA A 99 -18.12 -0.64 7.72
C ALA A 99 -17.23 0.01 8.77
N LEU A 100 -17.81 0.27 9.95
CA LEU A 100 -17.11 0.85 11.10
C LEU A 100 -16.42 -0.24 11.91
N PHE A 101 -15.08 -0.20 11.96
CA PHE A 101 -14.29 -1.13 12.77
C PHE A 101 -13.50 -0.43 13.88
N LEU A 102 -13.54 0.90 13.95
CA LEU A 102 -12.69 1.73 14.82
C LEU A 102 -11.20 1.41 14.66
N ARG A 103 -10.82 0.94 13.47
CA ARG A 103 -9.49 0.55 13.02
C ARG A 103 -9.39 0.79 11.53
N GLU A 104 -8.23 1.16 11.05
CA GLU A 104 -7.96 1.22 9.62
C GLU A 104 -7.60 -0.17 9.10
N CYS A 105 -8.38 -0.70 8.15
CA CYS A 105 -8.03 -1.94 7.45
C CYS A 105 -7.10 -1.60 6.29
N ALA A 106 -5.81 -1.43 6.60
CA ALA A 106 -4.84 -0.78 5.75
C ALA A 106 -4.37 -1.62 4.56
N SER A 107 -4.38 -2.94 4.68
CA SER A 107 -3.90 -3.84 3.62
C SER A 107 -4.98 -4.85 3.33
N ILE A 108 -5.60 -4.75 2.16
CA ILE A 108 -6.68 -5.64 1.73
C ILE A 108 -6.20 -6.47 0.54
N THR A 109 -6.47 -7.76 0.58
CA THR A 109 -6.32 -8.68 -0.56
C THR A 109 -7.45 -9.70 -0.54
N PHE A 110 -7.44 -10.69 -1.44
CA PHE A 110 -8.54 -11.64 -1.58
C PHE A 110 -8.02 -13.08 -1.47
N ASP A 111 -8.76 -13.91 -0.75
CA ASP A 111 -8.56 -15.36 -0.78
C ASP A 111 -9.05 -15.98 -2.12
N SER A 112 -8.89 -17.28 -2.26
CA SER A 112 -9.35 -18.01 -3.47
C SER A 112 -10.88 -18.07 -3.64
N ARG A 113 -11.63 -17.68 -2.62
CA ARG A 113 -13.09 -17.58 -2.62
C ARG A 113 -13.61 -16.16 -2.85
N GLY A 114 -12.69 -15.18 -3.00
CA GLY A 114 -13.04 -13.77 -3.19
C GLY A 114 -13.38 -13.01 -1.91
N ARG A 115 -13.17 -13.61 -0.71
CA ARG A 115 -13.38 -12.91 0.56
C ARG A 115 -12.19 -12.00 0.85
N LEU A 116 -12.43 -10.90 1.55
CA LEU A 116 -11.37 -9.96 1.89
C LEU A 116 -10.53 -10.49 3.05
N VAL A 117 -9.24 -10.62 2.83
CA VAL A 117 -8.25 -10.85 3.88
C VAL A 117 -7.54 -9.53 4.14
N THR A 118 -7.60 -9.04 5.37
CA THR A 118 -7.06 -7.72 5.69
C THR A 118 -6.40 -7.69 7.05
N ILE A 119 -5.46 -6.76 7.25
CA ILE A 119 -4.95 -6.41 8.58
C ILE A 119 -5.48 -5.04 8.95
N CYS A 120 -6.29 -5.02 10.01
CA CYS A 120 -6.86 -3.80 10.57
C CYS A 120 -6.01 -3.33 11.74
N VAL A 121 -5.48 -2.12 11.65
CA VAL A 121 -4.60 -1.49 12.64
C VAL A 121 -5.36 -0.45 13.46
N GLY A 122 -5.11 -0.46 14.77
CA GLY A 122 -5.66 0.50 15.72
C GLY A 122 -4.58 0.98 16.69
N LEU A 123 -5.00 1.54 17.81
CA LEU A 123 -4.09 2.06 18.84
C LEU A 123 -3.45 0.96 19.70
N ASP A 124 -4.06 -0.22 19.75
CA ASP A 124 -3.61 -1.36 20.57
C ASP A 124 -2.77 -2.36 19.75
N LYS A 125 -3.39 -3.38 19.23
CA LYS A 125 -2.76 -4.45 18.45
C LYS A 125 -3.43 -4.57 17.08
N PRO A 126 -2.68 -4.95 16.04
CA PRO A 126 -3.27 -5.28 14.75
C PRO A 126 -4.15 -6.53 14.84
N VAL A 127 -5.11 -6.63 13.94
CA VAL A 127 -6.03 -7.77 13.82
C VAL A 127 -6.03 -8.26 12.38
N LEU A 128 -5.74 -9.54 12.16
CA LEU A 128 -6.02 -10.21 10.89
C LEU A 128 -7.52 -10.51 10.83
N ALA A 129 -8.20 -10.01 9.80
CA ALA A 129 -9.62 -10.19 9.60
C ALA A 129 -9.94 -10.82 8.24
N LEU A 130 -10.98 -11.62 8.22
CA LEU A 130 -11.66 -12.13 7.03
C LEU A 130 -13.01 -11.46 6.95
N LEU A 131 -13.29 -10.75 5.85
CA LEU A 131 -14.55 -10.04 5.67
C LEU A 131 -15.32 -10.61 4.47
N ASP A 132 -16.63 -10.55 4.58
CA ASP A 132 -17.53 -10.80 3.46
C ASP A 132 -17.39 -9.68 2.42
N PRO A 133 -17.25 -9.99 1.12
CA PRO A 133 -16.99 -8.98 0.09
C PRO A 133 -18.22 -8.12 -0.25
N ASP A 134 -19.41 -8.57 0.07
CA ASP A 134 -20.66 -7.90 -0.27
C ASP A 134 -21.21 -7.04 0.89
N SER A 135 -21.12 -7.58 2.11
CA SER A 135 -21.67 -6.94 3.31
C SER A 135 -20.62 -6.25 4.17
N LEU A 136 -19.32 -6.57 4.01
CA LEU A 136 -18.22 -6.21 4.87
C LEU A 136 -18.32 -6.80 6.30
N GLU A 137 -19.19 -7.78 6.52
CA GLU A 137 -19.29 -8.50 7.80
C GLU A 137 -17.97 -9.18 8.16
N VAL A 138 -17.63 -9.18 9.45
CA VAL A 138 -16.48 -9.92 9.96
C VAL A 138 -16.81 -11.41 10.03
N LEU A 139 -16.24 -12.19 9.13
CA LEU A 139 -16.42 -13.65 9.11
C LEU A 139 -15.47 -14.34 10.12
N ALA A 140 -14.27 -13.82 10.27
CA ALA A 140 -13.28 -14.29 11.25
C ALA A 140 -12.31 -13.18 11.61
N ALA A 141 -11.78 -13.22 12.83
CA ALA A 141 -10.76 -12.29 13.29
C ALA A 141 -9.73 -12.99 14.19
N ARG A 142 -8.48 -12.54 14.12
CA ARG A 142 -7.39 -12.99 14.97
C ARG A 142 -6.48 -11.85 15.36
N ASP A 143 -6.28 -11.67 16.66
CA ASP A 143 -5.31 -10.73 17.20
C ASP A 143 -3.88 -11.11 16.80
N LEU A 144 -3.12 -10.10 16.42
CA LEU A 144 -1.69 -10.19 16.13
C LEU A 144 -0.87 -9.60 17.29
N PRO A 145 0.42 -9.95 17.41
CA PRO A 145 1.30 -9.33 18.39
C PRO A 145 1.28 -7.80 18.30
N PRO A 146 1.26 -7.10 19.44
CA PRO A 146 1.20 -5.64 19.45
C PRO A 146 2.44 -5.03 18.78
N ARG A 147 2.27 -3.85 18.21
CA ARG A 147 3.38 -2.98 17.77
C ARG A 147 4.08 -2.37 18.99
N SER A 148 5.27 -1.81 18.79
CA SER A 148 5.96 -1.10 19.88
C SER A 148 5.15 0.12 20.34
N ALA A 149 4.96 0.28 21.65
CA ALA A 149 4.25 1.43 22.20
C ALA A 149 4.95 2.78 22.00
N SER A 150 6.23 2.78 21.60
CA SER A 150 7.00 4.01 21.33
C SER A 150 6.81 4.53 19.90
N THR A 151 6.10 3.80 19.04
CA THR A 151 5.89 4.20 17.66
C THR A 151 4.66 5.09 17.51
N ASN A 152 4.73 6.05 16.57
CA ASN A 152 3.56 6.80 16.13
C ASN A 152 2.66 5.83 15.32
N PRO A 153 1.43 5.52 15.77
CA PRO A 153 0.58 4.53 15.12
C PRO A 153 0.21 4.89 13.67
N PHE A 154 0.25 6.17 13.33
CA PHE A 154 -0.05 6.68 11.97
C PHE A 154 1.17 6.69 11.03
N GLN A 155 2.35 6.34 11.53
CA GLN A 155 3.60 6.30 10.77
C GLN A 155 4.35 4.96 10.96
N ASP A 156 3.70 3.98 11.54
CA ASP A 156 4.30 2.67 11.78
C ASP A 156 3.61 1.58 10.94
N PHE A 157 4.28 1.14 9.89
CA PHE A 157 3.83 0.06 9.01
C PHE A 157 4.26 -1.32 9.48
N SER A 158 4.93 -1.43 10.62
CA SER A 158 5.26 -2.72 11.24
C SER A 158 4.00 -3.44 11.76
N GLY A 159 4.12 -4.73 12.03
CA GLY A 159 3.02 -5.51 12.62
C GLY A 159 2.00 -5.99 11.60
N GLY A 160 2.36 -6.03 10.31
CA GLY A 160 1.56 -6.68 9.28
C GLY A 160 1.07 -5.76 8.15
N GLY A 161 1.47 -4.49 8.12
CA GLY A 161 1.11 -3.58 7.04
C GLY A 161 1.47 -4.11 5.65
N TYR A 162 2.55 -4.88 5.55
CA TYR A 162 3.00 -5.54 4.31
C TYR A 162 2.95 -7.06 4.44
N PHE A 163 1.77 -7.64 4.64
CA PHE A 163 1.60 -9.10 4.57
C PHE A 163 1.39 -9.57 3.12
N TYR A 164 1.56 -10.86 2.87
CA TYR A 164 1.16 -11.48 1.62
C TYR A 164 0.37 -12.77 1.86
N LEU A 165 -0.44 -13.18 0.89
CA LEU A 165 -1.02 -14.51 0.84
C LEU A 165 -0.09 -15.43 0.07
N ASP A 166 0.20 -16.59 0.65
CA ASP A 166 0.93 -17.64 -0.05
C ASP A 166 0.01 -18.41 -1.02
N ASN A 167 0.57 -19.36 -1.75
CA ASN A 167 -0.15 -20.17 -2.72
C ASN A 167 -1.18 -21.17 -2.12
N HIS A 168 -1.39 -21.11 -0.80
CA HIS A 168 -2.42 -21.85 -0.05
C HIS A 168 -3.38 -20.90 0.69
N ASP A 169 -3.46 -19.64 0.28
CA ASP A 169 -4.24 -18.58 0.93
C ASP A 169 -3.88 -18.34 2.41
N ARG A 170 -2.66 -18.66 2.84
CA ARG A 170 -2.20 -18.39 4.19
C ARG A 170 -1.57 -17.00 4.27
N ALA A 171 -1.97 -16.21 5.26
CA ALA A 171 -1.36 -14.91 5.51
C ALA A 171 0.04 -15.08 6.13
N VAL A 172 1.05 -14.56 5.45
CA VAL A 172 2.44 -14.50 5.94
C VAL A 172 2.73 -13.08 6.39
N ILE A 173 2.97 -12.92 7.70
CA ILE A 173 2.89 -11.64 8.38
C ILE A 173 4.19 -11.35 9.13
N SER A 174 4.81 -10.20 8.86
CA SER A 174 5.89 -9.63 9.65
C SER A 174 5.31 -9.00 10.92
N ALA A 175 5.32 -9.73 12.03
CA ALA A 175 4.65 -9.34 13.26
C ALA A 175 5.50 -8.39 14.13
N GLY A 176 4.83 -7.59 14.96
CA GLY A 176 5.46 -6.59 15.83
C GLY A 176 6.45 -7.14 16.87
N ASN A 177 6.37 -8.43 17.20
CA ASN A 177 7.29 -9.12 18.10
C ASN A 177 8.55 -9.69 17.42
N ARG A 178 8.85 -9.30 16.18
CA ARG A 178 9.99 -9.79 15.37
C ARG A 178 9.89 -11.28 15.05
N HIS A 179 8.67 -11.72 14.74
CA HIS A 179 8.39 -13.06 14.21
C HIS A 179 7.75 -12.93 12.82
N VAL A 180 7.97 -13.91 11.97
CA VAL A 180 7.21 -14.08 10.74
C VAL A 180 6.20 -15.19 10.98
N LEU A 181 4.93 -14.82 10.99
CA LEU A 181 3.81 -15.72 11.27
C LEU A 181 3.21 -16.20 9.94
N VAL A 182 2.88 -17.48 9.85
CA VAL A 182 2.07 -18.06 8.78
C VAL A 182 0.74 -18.47 9.40
N ILE A 183 -0.33 -17.80 9.03
CA ILE A 183 -1.68 -18.00 9.57
C ILE A 183 -2.58 -18.48 8.44
N GLY A 184 -3.17 -19.65 8.62
CA GLY A 184 -4.09 -20.25 7.67
C GLY A 184 -5.53 -20.11 8.11
N GLU A 185 -6.45 -20.13 7.14
CA GLU A 185 -7.87 -20.20 7.39
C GLU A 185 -8.28 -21.60 7.86
N THR A 186 -9.31 -21.68 8.69
CA THR A 186 -9.88 -22.90 9.24
C THR A 186 -11.40 -22.89 9.21
N GLY A 187 -12.05 -24.01 9.54
CA GLY A 187 -13.50 -24.10 9.78
C GLY A 187 -14.38 -24.09 8.55
N GLY A 188 -13.84 -23.88 7.36
CA GLY A 188 -14.61 -23.84 6.10
C GLY A 188 -15.55 -22.64 5.98
N ALA A 189 -16.57 -22.74 5.10
CA ALA A 189 -17.47 -21.62 4.82
C ALA A 189 -18.47 -21.34 5.95
N ALA A 190 -18.92 -22.39 6.66
CA ALA A 190 -19.98 -22.26 7.68
C ALA A 190 -19.48 -21.68 9.02
N ASN A 191 -18.20 -21.86 9.32
CA ASN A 191 -17.62 -21.37 10.58
C ASN A 191 -16.14 -21.04 10.35
N PRO A 192 -15.83 -19.98 9.57
CA PRO A 192 -14.45 -19.62 9.26
C PRO A 192 -13.69 -19.14 10.49
N GLY A 193 -12.40 -19.43 10.51
CA GLY A 193 -11.50 -19.03 11.59
C GLY A 193 -10.06 -18.95 11.09
N PHE A 194 -9.14 -18.61 11.99
CA PHE A 194 -7.71 -18.53 11.71
C PHE A 194 -6.90 -19.38 12.68
N ALA A 195 -5.94 -20.16 12.18
CA ALA A 195 -4.99 -20.91 12.97
C ALA A 195 -3.54 -20.57 12.62
N LEU A 196 -2.67 -20.50 13.63
CA LEU A 196 -1.23 -20.37 13.42
C LEU A 196 -0.68 -21.67 12.87
N VAL A 197 -0.10 -21.62 11.65
CA VAL A 197 0.50 -22.77 10.98
C VAL A 197 2.01 -22.84 11.24
N ARG A 198 2.69 -21.69 11.20
CA ARG A 198 4.13 -21.55 11.48
C ARG A 198 4.40 -20.25 12.23
N ASN A 199 5.43 -20.29 13.04
CA ASN A 199 5.97 -19.14 13.77
C ASN A 199 7.49 -19.16 13.65
N TYR A 200 8.04 -18.29 12.83
CA TYR A 200 9.48 -18.16 12.62
C TYR A 200 10.00 -17.02 13.52
N ASP A 201 10.79 -17.38 14.52
CA ASP A 201 11.47 -16.43 15.40
C ASP A 201 12.74 -15.90 14.71
N VAL A 202 12.80 -14.59 14.44
CA VAL A 202 13.96 -13.92 13.87
C VAL A 202 14.63 -12.96 14.85
N THR A 203 14.36 -13.09 16.14
CA THR A 203 14.92 -12.23 17.20
C THR A 203 16.43 -12.34 17.34
N SER A 204 17.02 -13.46 16.94
CA SER A 204 18.48 -13.63 16.86
C SER A 204 19.14 -12.80 15.76
N ALA A 205 18.39 -12.46 14.70
CA ALA A 205 18.86 -11.65 13.57
C ALA A 205 18.46 -10.18 13.68
N VAL A 206 17.27 -9.91 14.24
CA VAL A 206 16.70 -8.56 14.37
C VAL A 206 16.78 -8.14 15.84
N PRO A 207 17.64 -7.17 16.23
CA PRO A 207 17.84 -6.77 17.60
C PRO A 207 16.59 -6.22 18.29
N SER A 208 16.56 -6.21 19.61
CA SER A 208 15.52 -5.53 20.37
C SER A 208 15.55 -4.03 20.08
N GLY A 209 14.37 -3.42 19.92
CA GLY A 209 14.24 -2.02 19.50
C GLY A 209 14.32 -1.80 17.98
N ASP A 210 14.40 -2.86 17.18
CA ASP A 210 14.14 -2.88 15.77
C ASP A 210 12.80 -3.57 15.47
N ALA A 211 12.21 -3.35 14.30
CA ALA A 211 10.94 -3.93 13.90
C ALA A 211 11.01 -4.48 12.47
N LEU A 212 10.31 -5.60 12.23
CA LEU A 212 10.11 -6.09 10.88
C LEU A 212 9.15 -5.17 10.11
N ILE A 213 9.46 -4.92 8.85
CA ILE A 213 8.60 -4.17 7.95
C ILE A 213 7.83 -5.13 7.04
N SER A 214 8.54 -5.99 6.32
CA SER A 214 7.97 -6.83 5.27
C SER A 214 8.63 -8.18 5.20
N ALA A 215 7.89 -9.15 4.66
CA ALA A 215 8.41 -10.45 4.25
C ALA A 215 7.78 -10.84 2.90
N LEU A 216 8.58 -11.44 2.00
CA LEU A 216 8.13 -11.99 0.72
C LEU A 216 8.96 -13.23 0.39
N PRO A 217 8.40 -14.23 -0.32
CA PRO A 217 9.15 -15.40 -0.75
C PRO A 217 9.96 -15.09 -2.00
N ASP A 218 11.13 -15.69 -2.17
CA ASP A 218 11.79 -15.75 -3.47
C ASP A 218 11.23 -16.92 -4.32
N TRP A 219 11.65 -17.02 -5.59
CA TRP A 219 11.22 -18.07 -6.50
C TRP A 219 11.68 -19.49 -6.11
N HIS A 220 12.53 -19.62 -5.07
CA HIS A 220 12.95 -20.91 -4.48
C HIS A 220 12.19 -21.24 -3.20
N GLY A 221 11.27 -20.37 -2.76
CA GLY A 221 10.41 -20.56 -1.59
C GLY A 221 11.03 -20.13 -0.26
N ARG A 222 12.24 -19.54 -0.24
CA ARG A 222 12.79 -18.92 0.95
C ARG A 222 12.02 -17.65 1.28
N ILE A 223 11.67 -17.45 2.53
CA ILE A 223 11.02 -16.22 2.96
C ILE A 223 12.11 -15.19 3.29
N TRP A 224 12.15 -14.10 2.53
CA TRP A 224 12.99 -12.95 2.84
C TRP A 224 12.26 -12.03 3.79
N PHE A 225 13.00 -11.32 4.63
CA PHE A 225 12.46 -10.27 5.49
C PHE A 225 13.39 -9.07 5.56
N ALA A 226 12.81 -7.90 5.83
CA ALA A 226 13.51 -6.63 6.05
C ALA A 226 13.07 -6.00 7.37
N SER A 227 14.00 -5.34 8.07
CA SER A 227 13.74 -4.59 9.30
C SER A 227 13.95 -3.09 9.12
N LYS A 228 13.34 -2.28 10.00
CA LYS A 228 13.46 -0.81 9.96
C LYS A 228 14.89 -0.30 10.04
N LYS A 229 15.76 -0.96 10.81
CA LYS A 229 17.14 -0.50 11.02
C LYS A 229 18.17 -1.11 10.08
N GLY A 230 17.74 -1.91 9.10
CA GLY A 230 18.63 -2.34 8.01
C GLY A 230 19.00 -3.81 7.98
N VAL A 231 18.39 -4.67 8.80
CA VAL A 231 18.61 -6.12 8.69
C VAL A 231 17.81 -6.66 7.50
N VAL A 232 18.50 -7.37 6.61
CA VAL A 232 17.92 -8.18 5.54
C VAL A 232 18.21 -9.64 5.84
N GLY A 233 17.19 -10.47 5.87
CA GLY A 233 17.36 -11.89 6.19
C GLY A 233 16.56 -12.82 5.32
N THR A 234 16.87 -14.11 5.45
CA THR A 234 16.15 -15.24 4.84
C THR A 234 15.78 -16.25 5.91
N ILE A 235 14.64 -16.87 5.71
CA ILE A 235 14.15 -18.02 6.48
C ILE A 235 14.01 -19.18 5.51
N GLU A 236 14.61 -20.34 5.85
CA GLU A 236 14.36 -21.59 5.17
C GLU A 236 13.07 -22.21 5.75
N PRO A 237 11.95 -22.29 5.01
CA PRO A 237 10.66 -22.66 5.60
C PRO A 237 10.61 -24.06 6.21
N ALA A 238 11.36 -25.02 5.65
CA ALA A 238 11.36 -26.40 6.13
C ALA A 238 12.02 -26.54 7.49
N SER A 239 13.19 -25.90 7.70
CA SER A 239 13.99 -26.00 8.93
C SER A 239 13.77 -24.85 9.92
N GLY A 240 13.22 -23.72 9.46
CA GLY A 240 13.17 -22.47 10.23
C GLY A 240 14.54 -21.77 10.37
N ALA A 241 15.57 -22.23 9.63
CA ALA A 241 16.91 -21.65 9.72
C ALA A 241 16.91 -20.20 9.19
N VAL A 242 17.41 -19.28 10.02
CA VAL A 242 17.52 -17.85 9.73
C VAL A 242 18.95 -17.50 9.39
N ARG A 243 19.12 -16.71 8.32
CA ARG A 243 20.38 -16.10 7.93
C ARG A 243 20.17 -14.64 7.59
N SER A 244 21.10 -13.78 7.93
CA SER A 244 20.94 -12.34 7.72
C SER A 244 22.24 -11.61 7.44
N ILE A 245 22.11 -10.41 6.94
CA ILE A 245 23.14 -9.37 6.92
C ILE A 245 22.54 -8.07 7.44
N ASP A 246 23.37 -7.20 7.98
CA ASP A 246 23.02 -5.85 8.39
C ASP A 246 23.59 -4.85 7.40
N THR A 247 22.73 -4.12 6.71
CA THR A 247 23.14 -3.05 5.79
C THR A 247 23.57 -1.78 6.51
N ARG A 248 23.14 -1.61 7.77
CA ARG A 248 23.30 -0.40 8.58
C ARG A 248 22.67 0.84 7.94
N GLU A 249 21.64 0.62 7.15
CA GLU A 249 20.88 1.65 6.45
C GLU A 249 19.38 1.44 6.72
N PRO A 250 18.71 2.42 7.33
CA PRO A 250 17.25 2.31 7.59
C PRO A 250 16.44 2.03 6.34
N MET A 251 15.27 1.41 6.52
CA MET A 251 14.30 1.05 5.48
C MET A 251 12.90 1.36 5.98
N GLY A 252 12.07 1.97 5.13
CA GLY A 252 10.68 2.33 5.48
C GLY A 252 9.63 1.44 4.82
N ASN A 253 9.95 0.76 3.71
CA ASN A 253 8.98 0.15 2.82
C ASN A 253 9.23 -1.34 2.57
N SER A 254 8.27 -1.97 1.90
CA SER A 254 8.39 -3.34 1.39
C SER A 254 9.42 -3.44 0.25
N PHE A 255 9.49 -4.58 -0.39
CA PHE A 255 10.46 -4.86 -1.43
C PHE A 255 9.83 -5.71 -2.55
N ALA A 256 10.50 -5.75 -3.71
CA ALA A 256 10.10 -6.58 -4.84
C ALA A 256 11.00 -7.81 -4.98
N VAL A 257 10.47 -8.86 -5.58
CA VAL A 257 11.23 -10.08 -5.89
C VAL A 257 11.00 -10.49 -7.34
N ASP A 258 12.01 -11.08 -7.98
CA ASP A 258 11.92 -11.50 -9.37
C ASP A 258 12.23 -12.98 -9.61
N GLU A 259 11.84 -13.45 -10.79
CA GLU A 259 11.98 -14.84 -11.26
C GLU A 259 13.44 -15.31 -11.39
N THR A 260 14.40 -14.40 -11.32
CA THR A 260 15.83 -14.75 -11.36
C THR A 260 16.44 -14.91 -9.96
N GLY A 261 15.61 -14.77 -8.91
CA GLY A 261 16.02 -14.80 -7.50
C GLY A 261 16.51 -13.46 -6.97
N GLY A 262 16.38 -12.39 -7.75
CA GLY A 262 16.70 -11.02 -7.32
C GLY A 262 15.69 -10.48 -6.32
N VAL A 263 16.17 -9.87 -5.24
CA VAL A 263 15.38 -9.18 -4.21
C VAL A 263 15.81 -7.71 -4.19
N TYR A 264 14.84 -6.83 -4.37
CA TYR A 264 15.06 -5.40 -4.60
C TYR A 264 14.58 -4.60 -3.42
N ILE A 265 15.52 -4.05 -2.65
CA ILE A 265 15.26 -3.31 -1.42
C ILE A 265 15.83 -1.90 -1.56
N VAL A 266 15.07 -0.89 -1.17
CA VAL A 266 15.53 0.49 -1.04
C VAL A 266 15.72 0.84 0.42
N THR A 267 16.86 1.45 0.73
CA THR A 267 17.18 2.03 2.04
C THR A 267 17.06 3.56 1.97
N ASP A 268 17.28 4.26 3.06
CA ASP A 268 17.39 5.73 3.08
C ASP A 268 18.59 6.27 2.29
N LYS A 269 19.49 5.41 1.80
CA LYS A 269 20.73 5.80 1.11
C LYS A 269 20.89 5.23 -0.28
N ALA A 270 20.33 4.06 -0.55
CA ALA A 270 20.61 3.35 -1.79
C ALA A 270 19.52 2.36 -2.19
N MET A 271 19.46 2.09 -3.48
CA MET A 271 18.75 0.97 -4.08
C MET A 271 19.69 -0.23 -4.13
N PHE A 272 19.20 -1.40 -3.70
CA PHE A 272 19.91 -2.66 -3.69
C PHE A 272 19.23 -3.73 -4.55
N ARG A 273 20.02 -4.61 -5.12
CA ARG A 273 19.64 -5.96 -5.44
C ARG A 273 20.42 -6.92 -4.53
N PHE A 274 19.71 -7.81 -3.89
CA PHE A 274 20.25 -8.97 -3.20
C PHE A 274 19.95 -10.24 -3.99
N ASP A 275 20.83 -11.23 -3.87
CA ASP A 275 20.59 -12.60 -4.28
C ASP A 275 21.00 -13.53 -3.12
N ALA A 276 20.39 -14.71 -2.99
CA ALA A 276 20.80 -15.66 -1.98
C ALA A 276 22.06 -16.42 -2.40
N ARG A 277 23.09 -16.43 -1.56
CA ARG A 277 24.29 -17.30 -1.69
C ARG A 277 24.35 -18.24 -0.50
N ASP A 278 24.26 -19.54 -0.76
CA ASP A 278 24.17 -20.55 0.30
C ASP A 278 23.05 -20.26 1.30
N GLY A 279 21.92 -19.75 0.79
CA GLY A 279 20.75 -19.35 1.57
C GLY A 279 20.92 -18.05 2.38
N ARG A 280 22.06 -17.36 2.31
CA ARG A 280 22.29 -16.06 2.97
C ARG A 280 22.07 -14.90 2.01
N PRO A 281 21.48 -13.78 2.43
CA PRO A 281 21.44 -12.56 1.62
C PRO A 281 22.87 -12.09 1.25
N ALA A 282 23.08 -11.81 -0.02
CA ALA A 282 24.34 -11.23 -0.54
C ALA A 282 24.03 -10.06 -1.46
N VAL A 283 24.73 -8.94 -1.27
CA VAL A 283 24.57 -7.76 -2.13
C VAL A 283 25.13 -8.08 -3.52
N THR A 284 24.28 -8.04 -4.54
CA THR A 284 24.67 -8.19 -5.93
C THR A 284 25.05 -6.85 -6.53
N TRP A 285 24.27 -5.81 -6.26
CA TRP A 285 24.63 -4.44 -6.55
C TRP A 285 23.96 -3.47 -5.57
N ARG A 286 24.57 -2.29 -5.42
CA ARG A 286 24.08 -1.15 -4.65
C ARG A 286 24.30 0.13 -5.46
N ARG A 287 23.31 1.03 -5.48
CA ARG A 287 23.38 2.35 -6.12
C ARG A 287 22.76 3.39 -5.21
N THR A 288 23.55 4.39 -4.83
CA THR A 288 23.05 5.58 -4.15
C THR A 288 22.16 6.40 -5.07
N TYR A 289 21.25 7.15 -4.49
CA TYR A 289 20.37 8.08 -5.16
C TYR A 289 20.45 9.46 -4.48
N PRO A 290 20.04 10.55 -5.16
CA PRO A 290 19.98 11.88 -4.55
C PRO A 290 19.06 11.90 -3.33
N ASN A 291 19.56 12.43 -2.20
CA ASN A 291 18.85 12.49 -0.94
C ASN A 291 19.25 13.73 -0.16
N ILE A 292 18.27 14.55 0.28
CA ILE A 292 18.52 15.74 1.10
C ILE A 292 18.78 15.41 2.57
N GLY A 293 18.64 14.14 2.98
CA GLY A 293 18.99 13.65 4.31
C GLY A 293 17.99 13.95 5.43
N VAL A 294 16.78 14.43 5.08
CA VAL A 294 15.68 14.68 6.02
C VAL A 294 14.38 14.16 5.44
N ALA A 295 13.47 13.71 6.31
CA ALA A 295 12.10 13.38 5.92
C ALA A 295 11.36 14.67 5.55
N LYS A 296 10.80 14.72 4.33
CA LYS A 296 9.97 15.83 3.88
C LYS A 296 8.55 15.69 4.44
N PRO A 297 7.77 16.77 4.57
CA PRO A 297 6.34 16.66 4.87
C PRO A 297 5.66 15.76 3.83
N GLY A 298 5.15 14.60 4.24
CA GLY A 298 4.60 13.56 3.37
C GLY A 298 5.45 12.29 3.32
N GLN A 299 6.51 12.23 4.12
CA GLN A 299 7.36 11.03 4.26
C GLN A 299 7.49 10.63 5.73
N THR A 300 7.59 9.35 5.97
CA THR A 300 7.84 8.76 7.31
C THR A 300 9.32 8.58 7.59
N GLU A 301 10.15 8.45 6.55
CA GLU A 301 11.60 8.22 6.64
C GLU A 301 12.37 9.23 5.77
N ALA A 302 13.67 9.39 6.06
CA ALA A 302 14.56 10.35 5.37
C ALA A 302 15.18 9.78 4.08
N GLY A 303 14.43 8.99 3.34
CA GLY A 303 14.89 8.31 2.14
C GLY A 303 13.83 8.21 1.06
N SER A 304 13.95 7.20 0.18
CA SER A 304 12.91 6.85 -0.78
C SER A 304 11.66 6.38 -0.02
N GLY A 305 10.52 6.99 -0.30
CA GLY A 305 9.23 6.60 0.27
C GLY A 305 8.51 5.51 -0.52
N THR A 306 9.17 4.86 -1.48
CA THR A 306 8.51 3.89 -2.37
C THR A 306 8.99 2.46 -2.13
N THR A 307 8.07 1.48 -2.13
CA THR A 307 8.44 0.10 -2.41
C THR A 307 9.03 0.03 -3.83
N PRO A 308 10.21 -0.61 -4.06
CA PRO A 308 10.73 -0.78 -5.41
C PRO A 308 9.73 -1.52 -6.30
N THR A 309 9.49 -0.99 -7.50
CA THR A 309 8.56 -1.58 -8.48
C THR A 309 9.34 -2.07 -9.69
N LEU A 310 9.09 -3.32 -10.11
CA LEU A 310 9.76 -3.89 -11.28
C LEU A 310 8.99 -3.57 -12.56
N ILE A 311 9.71 -3.30 -13.64
CA ILE A 311 9.16 -3.01 -14.96
C ILE A 311 9.72 -4.05 -15.95
N GLY A 312 8.86 -4.97 -16.33
CA GLY A 312 9.23 -6.09 -17.18
C GLY A 312 10.46 -6.82 -16.62
N ARG A 313 11.21 -7.45 -17.51
CA ARG A 313 12.46 -8.16 -17.13
C ARG A 313 13.69 -7.26 -17.12
N ARG A 314 13.53 -5.96 -17.37
CA ARG A 314 14.67 -5.04 -17.61
C ARG A 314 14.92 -4.04 -16.50
N TYR A 315 13.88 -3.53 -15.84
CA TYR A 315 14.03 -2.35 -15.00
C TYR A 315 13.47 -2.55 -13.59
N VAL A 316 13.94 -1.72 -12.67
CA VAL A 316 13.36 -1.45 -11.35
C VAL A 316 13.33 0.06 -11.15
N THR A 317 12.24 0.56 -10.58
CA THR A 317 12.04 1.98 -10.34
C THR A 317 11.75 2.27 -8.88
N ILE A 318 12.18 3.44 -8.43
CA ILE A 318 11.89 4.05 -7.13
C ILE A 318 11.72 5.56 -7.31
N THR A 319 11.24 6.26 -6.29
CA THR A 319 11.51 7.69 -6.16
C THR A 319 12.75 7.93 -5.30
N ASP A 320 13.40 9.08 -5.47
CA ASP A 320 14.45 9.55 -4.57
C ASP A 320 13.90 10.50 -3.49
N ASN A 321 14.79 11.02 -2.65
CA ASN A 321 14.47 12.06 -1.67
C ASN A 321 15.17 13.38 -1.99
N ALA A 322 15.31 13.72 -3.26
CA ALA A 322 15.79 15.04 -3.71
C ALA A 322 14.68 16.10 -3.67
N ASP A 323 15.02 17.34 -3.97
CA ASP A 323 14.07 18.44 -4.13
C ASP A 323 14.34 19.24 -5.42
N PRO A 324 13.51 19.09 -6.47
CA PRO A 324 12.34 18.23 -6.56
C PRO A 324 12.68 16.75 -6.48
N MET A 325 11.71 15.92 -6.10
CA MET A 325 11.80 14.46 -6.11
C MET A 325 11.94 13.95 -7.56
N HIS A 326 12.67 12.85 -7.76
CA HIS A 326 12.78 12.20 -9.06
C HIS A 326 12.21 10.79 -9.04
N VAL A 327 11.62 10.38 -10.14
CA VAL A 327 11.47 8.97 -10.50
C VAL A 327 12.80 8.50 -11.08
N ILE A 328 13.37 7.43 -10.51
CA ILE A 328 14.64 6.85 -10.98
C ILE A 328 14.40 5.44 -11.48
N VAL A 329 14.87 5.15 -12.68
CA VAL A 329 14.81 3.84 -13.32
C VAL A 329 16.20 3.24 -13.41
N TYR A 330 16.33 2.01 -12.95
CA TYR A 330 17.58 1.23 -13.01
C TYR A 330 17.40 -0.02 -13.86
N LYS A 331 18.45 -0.44 -14.57
CA LYS A 331 18.55 -1.81 -15.11
C LYS A 331 18.67 -2.80 -13.96
N ARG A 332 17.72 -3.76 -13.86
CA ARG A 332 17.60 -4.67 -12.70
C ARG A 332 18.55 -5.86 -12.71
N GLN A 333 19.13 -6.22 -13.84
CA GLN A 333 19.98 -7.40 -14.00
C GLN A 333 21.16 -7.40 -13.02
N ALA A 334 21.62 -8.58 -12.62
CA ALA A 334 22.76 -8.76 -11.72
C ALA A 334 24.02 -8.06 -12.27
N ARG A 335 24.27 -8.21 -13.55
CA ARG A 335 25.36 -7.55 -14.29
C ARG A 335 24.79 -6.75 -15.45
N VAL A 336 25.34 -5.56 -15.68
CA VAL A 336 24.95 -4.69 -16.81
C VAL A 336 26.22 -4.11 -17.44
N GLU A 337 26.17 -3.95 -18.74
CA GLU A 337 27.15 -3.16 -19.47
C GLU A 337 26.74 -1.70 -19.46
N GLY A 338 27.68 -0.79 -19.24
CA GLY A 338 27.44 0.64 -19.17
C GLY A 338 26.66 1.10 -17.94
N PRO A 339 26.02 2.28 -17.99
CA PRO A 339 25.29 2.86 -16.87
C PRO A 339 24.11 2.01 -16.44
N ARG A 340 23.93 1.84 -15.10
CA ARG A 340 22.78 1.15 -14.53
C ARG A 340 21.54 2.04 -14.51
N VAL A 341 21.70 3.34 -14.25
CA VAL A 341 20.62 4.31 -14.28
C VAL A 341 20.20 4.55 -15.73
N VAL A 342 18.93 4.36 -16.02
CA VAL A 342 18.30 4.63 -17.32
C VAL A 342 17.86 6.07 -17.38
N CYS A 343 17.17 6.53 -16.34
CA CYS A 343 16.78 7.92 -16.16
C CYS A 343 16.66 8.29 -14.69
N SER A 344 16.73 9.59 -14.43
CA SER A 344 16.35 10.25 -13.19
C SER A 344 15.52 11.47 -13.61
N TYR A 345 14.20 11.37 -13.51
CA TYR A 345 13.26 12.38 -14.01
C TYR A 345 12.61 13.14 -12.87
N PRO A 346 12.74 14.49 -12.80
CA PRO A 346 12.14 15.27 -11.73
C PRO A 346 10.62 15.28 -11.87
N VAL A 347 9.93 15.00 -10.76
CA VAL A 347 8.46 15.02 -10.68
C VAL A 347 8.01 16.06 -9.65
N PHE A 348 6.89 16.71 -9.96
CA PHE A 348 6.27 17.76 -9.15
C PHE A 348 7.15 19.02 -8.97
N LYS A 349 6.68 19.91 -8.11
CA LYS A 349 7.31 21.22 -7.92
C LYS A 349 8.37 21.17 -6.82
N LYS A 350 9.52 21.81 -7.06
CA LYS A 350 10.54 22.06 -6.02
C LYS A 350 9.93 22.70 -4.77
N GLY A 351 10.29 22.21 -3.59
CA GLY A 351 9.77 22.63 -2.29
C GLY A 351 8.37 22.11 -1.97
N ALA A 352 7.77 21.27 -2.86
CA ALA A 352 6.44 20.70 -2.68
C ALA A 352 6.32 19.32 -3.34
N SER A 353 7.35 18.49 -3.23
CA SER A 353 7.40 17.12 -3.78
C SER A 353 7.84 16.11 -2.73
N ALA A 354 6.99 15.14 -2.43
CA ALA A 354 7.28 14.03 -1.52
C ALA A 354 6.31 12.88 -1.79
N THR A 355 6.73 11.65 -1.58
CA THR A 355 5.83 10.49 -1.57
C THR A 355 6.29 9.44 -0.57
N ASP A 356 5.32 8.75 0.01
CA ASP A 356 5.49 7.50 0.76
C ASP A 356 4.65 6.38 0.12
N GLN A 357 4.28 6.56 -1.16
CA GLN A 357 3.48 5.60 -1.91
C GLN A 357 4.28 4.92 -3.01
N SER A 358 4.00 3.63 -3.23
CA SER A 358 4.59 2.88 -4.32
C SER A 358 4.19 3.45 -5.67
N LEU A 359 5.03 3.15 -6.66
CA LEU A 359 4.79 3.57 -8.03
C LEU A 359 3.90 2.57 -8.75
N VAL A 360 2.88 3.04 -9.45
CA VAL A 360 2.13 2.20 -10.38
C VAL A 360 2.95 2.04 -11.66
N ALA A 361 3.16 0.82 -12.15
CA ALA A 361 3.99 0.60 -13.32
C ALA A 361 3.38 -0.37 -14.34
N THR A 362 3.36 0.06 -15.60
CA THR A 362 3.11 -0.78 -16.76
C THR A 362 4.44 -1.20 -17.41
N GLU A 363 4.43 -1.65 -18.67
CA GLU A 363 5.67 -2.03 -19.36
C GLU A 363 6.63 -0.84 -19.61
N HIS A 364 6.09 0.37 -19.71
CA HIS A 364 6.87 1.58 -20.02
C HIS A 364 6.53 2.76 -19.12
N SER A 365 5.35 2.77 -18.53
CA SER A 365 4.83 3.91 -17.80
C SER A 365 5.00 3.75 -16.30
N ILE A 366 5.27 4.85 -15.63
CA ILE A 366 5.44 4.94 -14.18
C ILE A 366 4.55 6.09 -13.71
N ILE A 367 3.69 5.84 -12.72
CA ILE A 367 2.85 6.88 -12.14
C ILE A 367 3.29 7.09 -10.69
N ALA A 368 3.59 8.34 -10.37
CA ALA A 368 3.93 8.80 -9.02
C ALA A 368 2.83 9.70 -8.46
N GLU A 369 2.59 9.58 -7.15
CA GLU A 369 1.66 10.42 -6.41
C GLU A 369 2.42 11.36 -5.47
N ASN A 370 1.91 12.59 -5.29
CA ASN A 370 2.50 13.60 -4.42
C ASN A 370 1.77 13.66 -3.07
N ASN A 371 2.41 13.18 -2.03
CA ASN A 371 1.91 13.22 -0.65
C ASN A 371 2.40 14.45 0.14
N TYR A 372 3.07 15.42 -0.50
CA TYR A 372 3.68 16.55 0.19
C TYR A 372 2.67 17.29 1.08
N GLY A 373 3.00 17.42 2.36
CA GLY A 373 2.16 18.04 3.37
C GLY A 373 1.31 17.06 4.18
N TYR A 374 1.29 15.75 3.84
CA TYR A 374 0.64 14.75 4.67
C TYR A 374 1.58 14.32 5.80
N THR A 375 1.35 14.83 7.00
CA THR A 375 2.13 14.51 8.21
C THR A 375 1.34 13.66 9.21
N GLY A 376 0.30 13.01 8.71
CA GLY A 376 -0.66 12.22 9.48
C GLY A 376 -2.08 12.80 9.36
N PRO A 377 -3.09 12.13 9.95
CA PRO A 377 -4.50 12.47 9.77
C PRO A 377 -4.88 13.92 10.07
N ALA A 378 -4.23 14.54 11.05
CA ALA A 378 -4.49 15.93 11.42
C ALA A 378 -4.19 16.94 10.29
N SER A 379 -3.29 16.61 9.36
CA SER A 379 -2.93 17.49 8.24
C SER A 379 -4.02 17.62 7.18
N THR A 380 -5.09 16.83 7.28
CA THR A 380 -6.24 16.82 6.36
C THR A 380 -7.56 17.12 7.07
N MET A 381 -7.54 17.64 8.29
CA MET A 381 -8.72 17.99 9.05
C MET A 381 -9.06 19.50 8.94
N ASN A 382 -10.32 19.84 9.20
CA ASN A 382 -10.81 21.22 9.23
C ASN A 382 -10.54 21.99 7.93
N GLY A 383 -10.77 21.34 6.79
CA GLY A 383 -10.57 21.91 5.46
C GLY A 383 -9.10 21.95 4.98
N ALA A 384 -8.13 21.52 5.82
CA ALA A 384 -6.74 21.42 5.40
C ALA A 384 -6.56 20.42 4.27
N VAL A 385 -5.62 20.68 3.37
CA VAL A 385 -5.32 19.84 2.22
C VAL A 385 -3.81 19.70 2.02
N THR A 386 -3.39 18.60 1.42
CA THR A 386 -2.00 18.32 1.06
C THR A 386 -1.60 18.94 -0.27
N GLY A 387 -0.38 18.71 -0.71
CA GLY A 387 0.09 18.96 -2.05
C GLY A 387 -0.83 18.38 -3.11
N ARG A 388 -0.67 18.78 -4.33
CA ARG A 388 -1.37 18.26 -5.49
C ARG A 388 -0.37 17.61 -6.44
N GLY A 389 -0.83 16.65 -7.19
CA GLY A 389 -0.11 16.05 -8.30
C GLY A 389 -0.16 14.54 -8.27
N ILE A 390 -0.54 13.99 -9.41
CA ILE A 390 -0.24 12.63 -9.83
C ILE A 390 0.38 12.78 -11.21
N GLU A 391 1.52 12.16 -11.45
CA GLU A 391 2.30 12.37 -12.67
C GLU A 391 2.67 11.05 -13.31
N ARG A 392 2.45 10.94 -14.63
CA ARG A 392 2.92 9.82 -15.44
C ARG A 392 4.20 10.19 -16.16
N VAL A 393 5.21 9.34 -15.98
CA VAL A 393 6.52 9.39 -16.63
C VAL A 393 6.69 8.11 -17.43
N ASP A 394 7.00 8.22 -18.72
CA ASP A 394 7.27 7.06 -19.57
C ASP A 394 8.77 6.92 -19.85
N ILE A 395 9.25 5.67 -19.87
CA ILE A 395 10.60 5.31 -20.35
C ILE A 395 10.58 5.46 -21.87
N ASN A 396 11.58 6.15 -22.41
CA ASN A 396 11.70 6.34 -23.87
C ASN A 396 11.78 4.99 -24.61
N GLY A 397 11.20 4.92 -25.81
CA GLY A 397 11.13 3.68 -26.59
C GLY A 397 12.48 3.10 -26.99
N ASP A 398 13.54 3.93 -27.04
CA ASP A 398 14.92 3.49 -27.25
C ASP A 398 15.59 2.92 -25.99
N GLY A 399 14.89 2.97 -24.84
CA GLY A 399 15.40 2.52 -23.53
C GLY A 399 16.40 3.49 -22.90
N HIS A 400 16.47 4.73 -23.37
CA HIS A 400 17.36 5.78 -22.86
C HIS A 400 16.58 7.02 -22.45
N GLY A 401 16.63 7.37 -21.17
CA GLY A 401 15.91 8.52 -20.64
C GLY A 401 14.41 8.25 -20.39
N CYS A 402 13.75 9.26 -19.87
CA CYS A 402 12.32 9.28 -19.59
C CYS A 402 11.74 10.67 -19.87
N HIS A 403 10.41 10.73 -20.06
CA HIS A 403 9.71 12.00 -20.23
C HIS A 403 8.36 11.97 -19.51
N ALA A 404 7.88 13.14 -19.08
CA ALA A 404 6.53 13.26 -18.56
C ALA A 404 5.51 13.15 -19.68
N VAL A 405 4.41 12.46 -19.41
CA VAL A 405 3.26 12.37 -20.33
C VAL A 405 2.18 13.35 -19.90
N TRP A 406 1.84 13.32 -18.60
CA TRP A 406 0.86 14.23 -18.01
C TRP A 406 1.08 14.42 -16.50
N THR A 407 0.56 15.53 -15.99
CA THR A 407 0.45 15.83 -14.56
C THR A 407 -0.99 16.21 -14.23
N SER A 408 -1.61 15.50 -13.30
CA SER A 408 -2.95 15.80 -12.78
C SER A 408 -2.87 16.68 -11.54
N ASP A 409 -3.88 17.54 -11.35
CA ASP A 409 -4.05 18.38 -10.15
C ASP A 409 -4.75 17.66 -8.97
N ALA A 410 -4.99 16.36 -9.06
CA ALA A 410 -5.61 15.57 -8.00
C ALA A 410 -4.84 15.70 -6.69
N ARG A 411 -5.59 15.72 -5.57
CA ARG A 411 -5.02 15.76 -4.22
C ARG A 411 -5.33 14.44 -3.53
N ALA A 412 -4.38 13.54 -3.58
CA ALA A 412 -4.42 12.24 -2.93
C ALA A 412 -3.43 12.27 -1.75
N PRO A 413 -3.90 12.47 -0.52
CA PRO A 413 -3.01 12.74 0.61
C PRO A 413 -2.04 11.62 0.93
N SER A 414 -2.48 10.35 0.83
CA SER A 414 -1.70 9.22 1.32
C SER A 414 -2.14 7.84 0.78
N VAL A 415 -3.01 7.77 -0.22
CA VAL A 415 -3.47 6.48 -0.76
C VAL A 415 -2.42 5.87 -1.69
N VAL A 416 -2.32 4.54 -1.75
CA VAL A 416 -1.64 3.86 -2.87
C VAL A 416 -2.62 3.73 -4.03
N PRO A 417 -2.41 4.41 -5.16
CA PRO A 417 -3.31 4.32 -6.30
C PRO A 417 -3.17 2.96 -7.01
N LYS A 418 -4.19 2.57 -7.78
CA LYS A 418 -4.22 1.33 -8.55
C LYS A 418 -4.67 1.56 -9.98
N LEU A 419 -4.02 0.91 -10.92
CA LEU A 419 -4.40 0.98 -12.33
C LEU A 419 -5.17 -0.28 -12.73
N SER A 420 -6.38 -0.08 -13.25
CA SER A 420 -7.08 -1.13 -14.00
C SER A 420 -6.62 -1.12 -15.46
N LEU A 421 -5.95 -2.18 -15.87
CA LEU A 421 -5.52 -2.35 -17.26
C LEU A 421 -6.72 -2.55 -18.21
N ARG A 422 -7.80 -3.20 -17.73
CA ARG A 422 -9.00 -3.42 -18.53
C ARG A 422 -9.83 -2.16 -18.74
N ALA A 423 -9.86 -1.26 -17.76
CA ALA A 423 -10.64 -0.04 -17.84
C ALA A 423 -9.81 1.16 -18.36
N GLY A 424 -8.47 1.10 -18.35
CA GLY A 424 -7.61 2.26 -18.62
C GLY A 424 -7.79 3.37 -17.58
N LEU A 425 -8.16 3.01 -16.35
CA LEU A 425 -8.44 3.95 -15.27
C LEU A 425 -7.47 3.76 -14.09
N LEU A 426 -6.90 4.87 -13.63
CA LEU A 426 -6.19 4.95 -12.37
C LEU A 426 -7.18 5.31 -11.27
N TYR A 427 -7.30 4.45 -10.27
CA TYR A 427 -8.13 4.64 -9.09
C TYR A 427 -7.29 5.20 -7.95
N THR A 428 -7.75 6.29 -7.36
CA THR A 428 -7.11 6.95 -6.23
C THR A 428 -8.15 7.46 -5.23
N TYR A 429 -7.73 7.87 -4.04
CA TYR A 429 -8.63 8.37 -3.01
C TYR A 429 -8.24 9.80 -2.65
N THR A 430 -9.12 10.75 -2.95
CA THR A 430 -8.78 12.18 -2.94
C THR A 430 -9.54 12.97 -1.90
N LYS A 431 -8.91 14.06 -1.44
CA LYS A 431 -9.52 15.10 -0.62
C LYS A 431 -9.32 16.47 -1.31
N PRO A 432 -10.25 16.90 -2.18
CA PRO A 432 -10.17 18.18 -2.85
C PRO A 432 -10.33 19.34 -1.84
N LYS A 433 -9.70 20.48 -2.16
CA LYS A 433 -9.91 21.70 -1.38
C LYS A 433 -11.36 22.19 -1.55
N ARG A 434 -12.00 22.52 -0.42
CA ARG A 434 -13.35 23.09 -0.38
C ARG A 434 -13.35 24.41 0.39
N ASN A 435 -14.15 25.38 -0.07
CA ASN A 435 -14.26 26.69 0.58
C ASN A 435 -15.10 26.64 1.87
N ASP A 436 -15.97 25.63 1.99
CA ASP A 436 -16.82 25.41 3.16
C ASP A 436 -16.10 24.64 4.29
N MET A 437 -14.80 24.39 4.16
CA MET A 437 -13.97 23.66 5.10
C MET A 437 -14.41 22.22 5.37
N THR A 438 -15.31 21.64 4.57
CA THR A 438 -15.76 20.26 4.70
C THR A 438 -14.64 19.28 4.32
N ASP A 439 -14.42 18.28 5.16
CA ASP A 439 -13.43 17.22 4.94
C ASP A 439 -14.04 16.07 4.12
N ALA A 440 -14.42 16.35 2.88
CA ALA A 440 -15.04 15.39 1.98
C ALA A 440 -14.00 14.55 1.23
N TRP A 441 -14.17 13.24 1.27
CA TRP A 441 -13.29 12.23 0.67
C TRP A 441 -13.98 11.52 -0.48
N TYR A 442 -13.23 11.23 -1.53
CA TYR A 442 -13.77 10.68 -2.77
C TYR A 442 -12.90 9.53 -3.31
N LEU A 443 -13.53 8.43 -3.71
CA LEU A 443 -12.94 7.58 -4.74
C LEU A 443 -12.90 8.40 -6.03
N THR A 444 -11.73 8.52 -6.62
CA THR A 444 -11.48 9.33 -7.82
C THR A 444 -10.81 8.47 -8.87
N THR A 445 -11.29 8.57 -10.11
CA THR A 445 -10.66 7.91 -11.25
C THR A 445 -10.03 8.94 -12.16
N LEU A 446 -8.84 8.62 -12.65
CA LEU A 446 -8.16 9.36 -13.70
C LEU A 446 -8.04 8.47 -14.93
N ASP A 447 -8.23 9.05 -16.08
CA ASP A 447 -7.94 8.44 -17.36
C ASP A 447 -6.43 8.22 -17.50
N PHE A 448 -6.01 7.00 -17.83
CA PHE A 448 -4.59 6.63 -17.87
C PHE A 448 -3.81 7.39 -18.94
N ASP A 449 -4.42 7.67 -20.08
CA ASP A 449 -3.72 8.29 -21.20
C ASP A 449 -3.56 9.79 -21.03
N THR A 450 -4.52 10.44 -20.39
CA THR A 450 -4.59 11.92 -20.31
C THR A 450 -4.38 12.50 -18.90
N GLY A 451 -4.46 11.68 -17.85
CA GLY A 451 -4.42 12.13 -16.44
C GLY A 451 -5.63 12.96 -16.00
N LYS A 452 -6.66 13.08 -16.85
CA LYS A 452 -7.88 13.82 -16.52
C LYS A 452 -8.75 13.03 -15.57
N THR A 453 -9.38 13.72 -14.60
CA THR A 453 -10.40 13.11 -13.75
C THR A 453 -11.61 12.72 -14.61
N VAL A 454 -12.00 11.45 -14.53
CA VAL A 454 -13.21 10.93 -15.20
C VAL A 454 -14.41 11.11 -14.29
N TYR A 455 -14.31 10.58 -13.06
CA TYR A 455 -15.35 10.80 -12.06
C TYR A 455 -14.78 10.82 -10.63
N ARG A 456 -15.60 11.34 -9.71
CA ARG A 456 -15.42 11.25 -8.26
C ARG A 456 -16.69 10.77 -7.61
N ARG A 457 -16.61 9.75 -6.76
CA ARG A 457 -17.73 9.27 -5.94
C ARG A 457 -17.42 9.58 -4.48
N LEU A 458 -18.29 10.32 -3.83
CA LEU A 458 -18.16 10.64 -2.41
C LEU A 458 -18.14 9.33 -1.58
N ALA A 459 -17.08 9.18 -0.79
CA ALA A 459 -16.98 8.16 0.25
C ALA A 459 -17.68 8.62 1.52
N GLY A 460 -17.41 9.87 1.92
CA GLY A 460 -17.99 10.48 3.10
C GLY A 460 -17.22 11.69 3.55
N SER A 461 -17.56 12.19 4.73
CA SER A 461 -16.96 13.38 5.32
C SER A 461 -16.48 13.11 6.75
N GLY A 462 -15.37 13.75 7.10
CA GLY A 462 -14.81 13.75 8.44
C GLY A 462 -13.71 12.70 8.67
N PHE A 463 -13.29 12.57 9.94
CA PHE A 463 -12.12 11.80 10.36
C PHE A 463 -12.19 10.32 10.00
N GLY A 464 -13.36 9.69 10.15
CA GLY A 464 -13.54 8.27 9.88
C GLY A 464 -13.29 7.88 8.42
N PHE A 465 -13.46 8.81 7.48
CA PHE A 465 -13.21 8.60 6.04
C PHE A 465 -11.81 9.01 5.60
N ASN A 466 -10.96 9.51 6.51
CA ASN A 466 -9.57 9.83 6.22
C ASN A 466 -8.79 8.54 5.94
N ASN A 467 -8.05 8.54 4.85
CA ASN A 467 -7.14 7.45 4.50
C ASN A 467 -5.75 7.73 5.08
N ASN A 468 -5.08 6.71 5.60
CA ASN A 468 -3.72 6.82 6.12
C ASN A 468 -2.85 5.69 5.55
N TYR A 469 -2.36 5.89 4.34
CA TYR A 469 -1.49 5.00 3.56
C TYR A 469 -2.12 3.68 3.08
N ALA A 470 -3.43 3.47 3.30
CA ALA A 470 -4.11 2.30 2.76
C ALA A 470 -4.31 2.42 1.24
N PRO A 471 -4.11 1.35 0.46
CA PRO A 471 -4.35 1.37 -0.98
C PRO A 471 -5.83 1.39 -1.35
N VAL A 472 -6.11 1.77 -2.59
CA VAL A 472 -7.29 1.26 -3.28
C VAL A 472 -7.08 -0.22 -3.60
N THR A 473 -8.08 -1.05 -3.46
CA THR A 473 -8.03 -2.47 -3.83
C THR A 473 -9.19 -2.77 -4.76
N LEU A 474 -8.90 -3.39 -5.92
CA LEU A 474 -9.92 -3.72 -6.91
C LEU A 474 -10.20 -5.22 -6.90
N ALA A 475 -11.45 -5.61 -6.75
CA ALA A 475 -11.91 -6.98 -6.88
C ALA A 475 -12.20 -7.35 -8.33
N ALA A 476 -12.13 -8.65 -8.64
CA ALA A 476 -12.35 -9.15 -9.99
C ALA A 476 -13.81 -8.97 -10.49
N ASP A 477 -14.75 -8.74 -9.59
CA ASP A 477 -16.15 -8.43 -9.88
C ASP A 477 -16.41 -6.95 -10.20
N GLY A 478 -15.37 -6.10 -10.19
CA GLY A 478 -15.48 -4.67 -10.45
C GLY A 478 -15.69 -3.82 -9.19
N THR A 479 -15.67 -4.39 -8.00
CA THR A 479 -15.79 -3.65 -6.74
C THR A 479 -14.44 -3.01 -6.36
N ALA A 480 -14.47 -1.80 -5.81
CA ALA A 480 -13.31 -1.16 -5.20
C ALA A 480 -13.49 -1.02 -3.68
N TYR A 481 -12.40 -1.28 -2.94
CA TYR A 481 -12.34 -1.11 -1.49
C TYR A 481 -11.22 -0.15 -1.13
N VAL A 482 -11.44 0.65 -0.08
CA VAL A 482 -10.43 1.55 0.47
C VAL A 482 -10.46 1.48 1.98
N GLY A 483 -9.31 1.17 2.58
CA GLY A 483 -9.13 1.29 4.03
C GLY A 483 -9.14 2.76 4.45
N VAL A 484 -9.86 3.06 5.51
CA VAL A 484 -9.96 4.38 6.11
C VAL A 484 -9.86 4.27 7.63
N LEU A 485 -9.59 5.36 8.33
CA LEU A 485 -9.39 5.35 9.78
C LEU A 485 -10.57 4.76 10.58
N GLY A 486 -11.80 4.89 10.05
CA GLY A 486 -12.99 4.28 10.66
C GLY A 486 -13.14 2.79 10.36
N GLY A 487 -12.55 2.29 9.28
CA GLY A 487 -12.74 0.91 8.81
C GLY A 487 -12.47 0.73 7.33
N VAL A 488 -13.49 0.34 6.58
CA VAL A 488 -13.44 0.11 5.12
C VAL A 488 -14.58 0.82 4.42
N THR A 489 -14.30 1.39 3.25
CA THR A 489 -15.31 1.85 2.28
C THR A 489 -15.31 0.95 1.06
N MET A 490 -16.49 0.68 0.51
CA MET A 490 -16.74 -0.17 -0.65
C MET A 490 -17.49 0.62 -1.71
N PHE A 491 -17.10 0.46 -2.97
CA PHE A 491 -17.71 1.10 -4.13
C PHE A 491 -18.00 0.07 -5.20
N ARG A 492 -19.26 0.00 -5.65
CA ARG A 492 -19.71 -0.96 -6.65
C ARG A 492 -20.73 -0.33 -7.58
N ASP A 493 -20.56 -0.54 -8.88
CA ASP A 493 -21.62 -0.19 -9.82
C ASP A 493 -22.86 -1.01 -9.56
N ALA A 494 -24.05 -0.39 -9.60
CA ALA A 494 -25.30 -1.13 -9.47
C ALA A 494 -25.47 -2.06 -10.69
N PRO A 495 -26.12 -3.22 -10.53
CA PRO A 495 -26.48 -4.05 -11.67
C PRO A 495 -27.28 -3.23 -12.67
N SER A 496 -26.89 -3.29 -13.95
CA SER A 496 -27.70 -2.71 -15.03
C SER A 496 -29.08 -3.39 -14.99
N GLY A 497 -30.12 -2.63 -14.69
CA GLY A 497 -31.51 -3.11 -14.64
C GLY A 497 -32.03 -3.62 -16.00
#